data_f7027ccff5be9474e4f385907bd0b1ad
#
_entry.id   f7027ccff5be9474e4f385907bd0b1ad
#
_cell.length_a   1.000
_cell.length_b   1.000
_cell.length_c   1.000
_cell.angle_alpha   90.00
_cell.angle_beta   90.00
_cell.angle_gamma   90.00
#
_symmetry.space_group_name_H-M   'P 1'
#
loop_
_entity.id
_entity.type
_entity.pdbx_description
1 polymer ?
#
loop_
_entity_poly.entity_id
_entity_poly.type
_entity_poly.pdbx_seq_one_letter_code
_entity_poly.pdbx_strand_id
1 'polypeptide(L)'
;MNKAFTRESDDDGDDGPDAEAASPLPAGARNYITPGGLKRLKDELKYLHGTERPQVTAVVSWAAGNGDRSENADYQYGKRRLREIDRRIRFLTRRIDLAEVVDPERPLDPAQAGRVFFGATVRYRELVPAPGVAQPLENAVTIVGVDEIDLGRQHISWIAPLARALMKSRAGDVVVLRAPGGDRELEILEVRYAAVDTVGFKPVTAEPGDDGKT
;
A
#
# COMPACT_ATOMS: atom_id res chain seq x y z
N MET A 1 -26.71 -51.54 9.59
CA MET A 1 -26.17 -50.90 8.36
C MET A 1 -25.93 -49.44 8.67
N ASN A 2 -24.67 -49.10 8.99
CA ASN A 2 -24.25 -47.71 9.27
C ASN A 2 -23.99 -47.01 7.95
N LYS A 3 -24.80 -46.00 7.61
CA LYS A 3 -24.47 -45.10 6.54
C LYS A 3 -23.36 -44.13 7.07
N ALA A 4 -22.17 -44.29 6.54
CA ALA A 4 -21.06 -43.40 6.74
C ALA A 4 -21.48 -41.97 6.35
N PHE A 5 -21.30 -41.06 7.30
CA PHE A 5 -21.40 -39.63 7.10
C PHE A 5 -20.18 -39.22 6.26
N THR A 6 -20.35 -39.17 4.95
CA THR A 6 -19.34 -38.60 4.06
C THR A 6 -19.33 -37.11 4.34
N ARG A 7 -18.30 -36.69 5.03
CA ARG A 7 -17.93 -35.29 5.17
C ARG A 7 -17.51 -34.84 3.77
N GLU A 8 -18.35 -34.09 3.07
CA GLU A 8 -17.93 -33.33 1.91
C GLU A 8 -16.85 -32.37 2.41
N SER A 9 -15.62 -32.71 2.10
CA SER A 9 -14.50 -31.80 2.24
C SER A 9 -14.64 -30.78 1.12
N ASP A 10 -15.23 -29.62 1.42
CA ASP A 10 -15.02 -28.39 0.66
C ASP A 10 -13.55 -27.98 0.80
N ASP A 11 -12.65 -28.86 0.36
CA ASP A 11 -11.22 -28.60 0.21
C ASP A 11 -11.01 -27.91 -1.15
N ASP A 12 -11.55 -26.68 -1.27
CA ASP A 12 -11.08 -25.74 -2.26
C ASP A 12 -9.73 -25.21 -1.79
N GLY A 13 -8.72 -26.07 -1.86
CA GLY A 13 -7.31 -25.75 -1.62
C GLY A 13 -6.79 -24.73 -2.62
N ASP A 14 -7.13 -23.48 -2.41
CA ASP A 14 -6.41 -22.33 -2.97
C ASP A 14 -5.86 -21.47 -1.83
N ASP A 15 -5.08 -22.08 -0.94
CA ASP A 15 -4.07 -21.41 -0.15
C ASP A 15 -2.84 -21.13 -1.02
N GLY A 16 -3.06 -20.58 -2.21
CA GLY A 16 -1.99 -20.00 -3.00
C GLY A 16 -1.27 -18.93 -2.14
N PRO A 17 0.06 -18.78 -2.28
CA PRO A 17 0.82 -17.83 -1.49
C PRO A 17 0.16 -16.46 -1.58
N ASP A 18 0.09 -15.75 -0.44
CA ASP A 18 -0.50 -14.41 -0.32
C ASP A 18 -0.03 -13.50 -1.47
N ALA A 19 -0.69 -13.58 -2.63
CA ALA A 19 -0.28 -12.93 -3.87
C ALA A 19 -0.58 -11.41 -3.87
N GLU A 20 -1.11 -10.87 -2.80
CA GLU A 20 -1.06 -9.45 -2.47
C GLU A 20 0.21 -9.12 -1.66
N ALA A 21 1.34 -9.59 -2.13
CA ALA A 21 2.62 -9.09 -1.67
C ALA A 21 2.77 -7.64 -2.20
N ALA A 22 2.12 -6.69 -1.54
CA ALA A 22 2.69 -5.34 -1.47
C ALA A 22 4.19 -5.52 -1.22
N SER A 23 5.05 -4.87 -2.02
CA SER A 23 6.51 -5.03 -2.03
C SER A 23 7.05 -5.64 -0.74
N PRO A 24 7.55 -6.87 -0.76
CA PRO A 24 7.96 -7.53 0.47
C PRO A 24 9.01 -6.64 1.14
N LEU A 25 8.78 -6.29 2.40
CA LEU A 25 9.83 -5.64 3.16
C LEU A 25 11.05 -6.55 3.14
N PRO A 26 12.26 -6.02 2.90
CA PRO A 26 13.48 -6.82 3.03
C PRO A 26 13.51 -7.50 4.40
N ALA A 27 13.97 -8.74 4.47
CA ALA A 27 14.04 -9.49 5.72
C ALA A 27 14.74 -8.66 6.80
N GLY A 28 14.09 -8.49 7.96
CA GLY A 28 14.57 -7.68 9.07
C GLY A 28 14.44 -6.16 8.91
N ALA A 29 13.86 -5.67 7.80
CA ALA A 29 13.59 -4.24 7.64
C ALA A 29 12.40 -3.81 8.51
N ARG A 30 12.52 -2.61 9.09
CA ARG A 30 11.44 -1.99 9.87
C ARG A 30 10.32 -1.52 8.94
N ASN A 31 9.08 -1.66 9.39
CA ASN A 31 7.93 -1.15 8.64
C ASN A 31 7.62 0.29 9.05
N TYR A 32 8.43 1.24 8.56
CA TYR A 32 8.18 2.65 8.80
C TYR A 32 6.91 3.11 8.10
N ILE A 33 6.09 3.87 8.82
CA ILE A 33 4.83 4.43 8.31
C ILE A 33 4.57 5.81 8.92
N THR A 34 3.91 6.70 8.17
CA THR A 34 3.46 7.99 8.72
C THR A 34 2.20 7.82 9.59
N PRO A 35 1.87 8.80 10.47
CA PRO A 35 0.62 8.78 11.21
C PRO A 35 -0.60 8.69 10.29
N GLY A 36 -0.59 9.40 9.15
CA GLY A 36 -1.64 9.37 8.13
C GLY A 36 -1.80 7.99 7.48
N GLY A 37 -0.68 7.37 7.10
CA GLY A 37 -0.67 6.03 6.53
C GLY A 37 -1.20 4.97 7.50
N LEU A 38 -0.75 5.00 8.76
CA LEU A 38 -1.26 4.10 9.78
C LEU A 38 -2.77 4.28 10.01
N LYS A 39 -3.24 5.53 10.04
CA LYS A 39 -4.67 5.82 10.17
C LYS A 39 -5.46 5.21 9.01
N ARG A 40 -4.99 5.36 7.77
CA ARG A 40 -5.61 4.76 6.59
C ARG A 40 -5.73 3.24 6.69
N LEU A 41 -4.65 2.54 7.09
CA LEU A 41 -4.68 1.07 7.26
C LEU A 41 -5.68 0.65 8.35
N LYS A 42 -5.74 1.39 9.47
CA LYS A 42 -6.70 1.12 10.55
C LYS A 42 -8.14 1.37 10.13
N ASP A 43 -8.41 2.43 9.39
CA ASP A 43 -9.74 2.75 8.88
C ASP A 43 -10.24 1.68 7.89
N GLU A 44 -9.36 1.19 7.00
CA GLU A 44 -9.64 0.08 6.09
C GLU A 44 -9.94 -1.22 6.86
N LEU A 45 -9.10 -1.58 7.82
CA LEU A 45 -9.30 -2.77 8.67
C LEU A 45 -10.65 -2.70 9.40
N LYS A 46 -10.97 -1.55 9.98
CA LYS A 46 -12.24 -1.33 10.68
C LYS A 46 -13.44 -1.50 9.74
N TYR A 47 -13.36 -0.97 8.54
CA TYR A 47 -14.42 -1.10 7.54
C TYR A 47 -14.61 -2.56 7.09
N LEU A 48 -13.53 -3.24 6.75
CA LEU A 48 -13.60 -4.64 6.30
C LEU A 48 -14.17 -5.54 7.39
N HIS A 49 -13.72 -5.39 8.62
CA HIS A 49 -14.14 -6.22 9.74
C HIS A 49 -15.56 -5.89 10.23
N GLY A 50 -15.89 -4.60 10.33
CA GLY A 50 -17.14 -4.14 10.95
C GLY A 50 -18.30 -3.90 9.97
N THR A 51 -18.03 -3.80 8.68
CA THR A 51 -19.06 -3.43 7.69
C THR A 51 -19.11 -4.44 6.55
N GLU A 52 -18.07 -4.54 5.74
CA GLU A 52 -18.12 -5.32 4.50
C GLU A 52 -18.23 -6.82 4.77
N ARG A 53 -17.39 -7.37 5.65
CA ARG A 53 -17.43 -8.80 5.98
C ARG A 53 -18.79 -9.27 6.50
N PRO A 54 -19.45 -8.60 7.47
CA PRO A 54 -20.81 -8.94 7.91
C PRO A 54 -21.85 -8.89 6.79
N GLN A 55 -21.79 -7.87 5.92
CA GLN A 55 -22.70 -7.74 4.78
C GLN A 55 -22.56 -8.91 3.81
N VAL A 56 -21.32 -9.23 3.39
CA VAL A 56 -21.08 -10.36 2.48
C VAL A 56 -21.45 -11.68 3.14
N THR A 57 -21.21 -11.85 4.44
CA THR A 57 -21.62 -13.05 5.19
C THR A 57 -23.15 -13.23 5.18
N ALA A 58 -23.91 -12.16 5.33
CA ALA A 58 -25.37 -12.21 5.27
C ALA A 58 -25.86 -12.63 3.87
N VAL A 59 -25.24 -12.08 2.79
CA VAL A 59 -25.57 -12.47 1.41
C VAL A 59 -25.26 -13.95 1.16
N VAL A 60 -24.10 -14.45 1.59
CA VAL A 60 -23.71 -15.85 1.43
C VAL A 60 -24.66 -16.78 2.22
N SER A 61 -25.05 -16.39 3.43
CA SER A 61 -26.00 -17.15 4.25
C SER A 61 -27.38 -17.24 3.59
N TRP A 62 -27.86 -16.12 3.04
CA TRP A 62 -29.12 -16.09 2.30
C TRP A 62 -29.05 -16.96 1.04
N ALA A 63 -27.99 -16.80 0.23
CA ALA A 63 -27.79 -17.59 -0.99
C ALA A 63 -27.70 -19.10 -0.71
N ALA A 64 -27.08 -19.49 0.41
CA ALA A 64 -26.97 -20.90 0.82
C ALA A 64 -28.31 -21.55 1.13
N GLY A 65 -29.37 -20.77 1.44
CA GLY A 65 -30.73 -21.23 1.67
C GLY A 65 -31.57 -21.37 0.39
N ASN A 66 -31.12 -20.85 -0.76
CA ASN A 66 -31.91 -20.70 -1.98
C ASN A 66 -31.59 -21.73 -3.09
N GLY A 67 -31.27 -22.98 -2.75
CA GLY A 67 -31.07 -24.05 -3.72
C GLY A 67 -29.69 -24.70 -3.70
N ASP A 68 -29.31 -25.35 -4.81
CA ASP A 68 -28.01 -26.02 -4.92
C ASP A 68 -26.87 -25.03 -4.86
N ARG A 69 -26.00 -25.19 -3.87
CA ARG A 69 -24.84 -24.30 -3.63
C ARG A 69 -23.84 -24.31 -4.76
N SER A 70 -23.73 -25.44 -5.47
CA SER A 70 -22.77 -25.60 -6.56
C SER A 70 -23.14 -24.77 -7.81
N GLU A 71 -24.45 -24.57 -8.05
CA GLU A 71 -24.97 -23.82 -9.20
C GLU A 71 -25.35 -22.37 -8.85
N ASN A 72 -25.31 -22.00 -7.56
CA ASN A 72 -25.69 -20.67 -7.10
C ASN A 72 -24.51 -19.69 -7.25
N ALA A 73 -24.56 -18.84 -8.27
CA ALA A 73 -23.53 -17.86 -8.57
C ALA A 73 -23.28 -16.86 -7.42
N ASP A 74 -24.34 -16.42 -6.73
CA ASP A 74 -24.24 -15.47 -5.61
C ASP A 74 -23.49 -16.11 -4.42
N TYR A 75 -23.77 -17.39 -4.16
CA TYR A 75 -23.06 -18.15 -3.13
C TYR A 75 -21.56 -18.26 -3.46
N GLN A 76 -21.21 -18.65 -4.69
CA GLN A 76 -19.82 -18.81 -5.11
C GLN A 76 -19.06 -17.47 -5.11
N TYR A 77 -19.70 -16.43 -5.65
CA TYR A 77 -19.12 -15.08 -5.63
C TYR A 77 -18.91 -14.58 -4.19
N GLY A 78 -19.91 -14.71 -3.35
CA GLY A 78 -19.82 -14.30 -1.96
C GLY A 78 -18.74 -15.05 -1.17
N LYS A 79 -18.60 -16.37 -1.37
CA LYS A 79 -17.50 -17.16 -0.76
C LYS A 79 -16.12 -16.68 -1.21
N ARG A 80 -15.96 -16.39 -2.51
CA ARG A 80 -14.71 -15.81 -3.03
C ARG A 80 -14.41 -14.47 -2.37
N ARG A 81 -15.41 -13.58 -2.30
CA ARG A 81 -15.25 -12.26 -1.69
C ARG A 81 -14.89 -12.36 -0.20
N LEU A 82 -15.51 -13.27 0.56
CA LEU A 82 -15.13 -13.50 1.96
C LEU A 82 -13.66 -13.91 2.11
N ARG A 83 -13.17 -14.81 1.25
CA ARG A 83 -11.74 -15.21 1.27
C ARG A 83 -10.81 -14.04 0.97
N GLU A 84 -11.18 -13.16 0.03
CA GLU A 84 -10.41 -11.92 -0.26
C GLU A 84 -10.40 -10.98 0.95
N ILE A 85 -11.56 -10.73 1.55
CA ILE A 85 -11.69 -9.89 2.75
C ILE A 85 -10.84 -10.46 3.89
N ASP A 86 -10.94 -11.77 4.17
CA ASP A 86 -10.19 -12.40 5.25
C ASP A 86 -8.67 -12.37 5.00
N ARG A 87 -8.22 -12.53 3.75
CA ARG A 87 -6.81 -12.32 3.36
C ARG A 87 -6.37 -10.88 3.61
N ARG A 88 -7.17 -9.90 3.17
CA ARG A 88 -6.86 -8.48 3.36
C ARG A 88 -6.85 -8.09 4.84
N ILE A 89 -7.77 -8.59 5.66
CA ILE A 89 -7.77 -8.39 7.11
C ILE A 89 -6.47 -8.94 7.73
N ARG A 90 -6.07 -10.17 7.39
CA ARG A 90 -4.80 -10.74 7.90
C ARG A 90 -3.59 -9.92 7.49
N PHE A 91 -3.55 -9.46 6.23
CA PHE A 91 -2.49 -8.59 5.74
C PHE A 91 -2.43 -7.27 6.54
N LEU A 92 -3.56 -6.55 6.66
CA LEU A 92 -3.64 -5.27 7.36
C LEU A 92 -3.25 -5.42 8.84
N THR A 93 -3.75 -6.45 9.51
CA THR A 93 -3.39 -6.73 10.92
C THR A 93 -1.89 -6.89 11.07
N ARG A 94 -1.26 -7.75 10.26
CA ARG A 94 0.20 -7.96 10.30
C ARG A 94 0.98 -6.68 9.99
N ARG A 95 0.53 -5.85 9.01
CA ARG A 95 1.19 -4.58 8.67
C ARG A 95 1.10 -3.56 9.79
N ILE A 96 -0.07 -3.47 10.44
CA ILE A 96 -0.30 -2.56 11.58
C ILE A 96 0.52 -2.99 12.80
N ASP A 97 0.59 -4.29 13.10
CA ASP A 97 1.35 -4.83 14.24
C ASP A 97 2.87 -4.59 14.10
N LEU A 98 3.38 -4.62 12.87
CA LEU A 98 4.80 -4.38 12.57
C LEU A 98 5.12 -2.89 12.34
N ALA A 99 4.11 -2.01 12.35
CA ALA A 99 4.28 -0.61 12.00
C ALA A 99 5.10 0.17 13.03
N GLU A 100 6.17 0.82 12.58
CA GLU A 100 6.93 1.80 13.35
C GLU A 100 6.55 3.20 12.85
N VAL A 101 5.77 3.92 13.66
CA VAL A 101 5.24 5.23 13.28
C VAL A 101 6.33 6.29 13.38
N VAL A 102 6.55 6.99 12.29
CA VAL A 102 7.50 8.09 12.21
C VAL A 102 6.78 9.34 11.73
N ASP A 103 6.63 10.32 12.62
CA ASP A 103 6.03 11.61 12.29
C ASP A 103 7.07 12.49 11.57
N PRO A 104 6.79 12.94 10.32
CA PRO A 104 7.68 13.86 9.60
C PRO A 104 7.86 15.21 10.29
N GLU A 105 6.86 15.67 11.05
CA GLU A 105 6.90 16.96 11.75
C GLU A 105 7.60 16.89 13.13
N ARG A 106 8.05 15.70 13.54
CA ARG A 106 8.79 15.56 14.81
C ARG A 106 10.04 16.43 14.82
N PRO A 107 10.46 16.96 15.97
CA PRO A 107 11.77 17.59 16.11
C PRO A 107 12.87 16.62 15.68
N LEU A 108 13.72 17.05 14.74
CA LEU A 108 14.86 16.26 14.31
C LEU A 108 16.03 16.46 15.28
N ASP A 109 16.79 15.40 15.51
CA ASP A 109 18.09 15.51 16.15
C ASP A 109 18.96 16.55 15.38
N PRO A 110 19.67 17.47 16.05
CA PRO A 110 20.57 18.42 15.38
C PRO A 110 21.56 17.78 14.40
N ALA A 111 22.00 16.54 14.68
CA ALA A 111 22.87 15.79 13.76
C ALA A 111 22.14 15.34 12.48
N GLN A 112 20.83 15.26 12.51
CA GLN A 112 19.97 14.87 11.38
C GLN A 112 19.38 16.07 10.64
N ALA A 113 19.46 17.25 11.22
CA ALA A 113 18.91 18.47 10.65
C ALA A 113 19.45 18.73 9.22
N GLY A 114 18.54 19.00 8.29
CA GLY A 114 18.88 19.24 6.88
C GLY A 114 19.34 18.02 6.09
N ARG A 115 19.32 16.81 6.67
CA ARG A 115 19.59 15.54 5.97
C ARG A 115 18.30 14.88 5.54
N VAL A 116 18.39 14.08 4.49
CA VAL A 116 17.29 13.27 3.96
C VAL A 116 17.11 11.99 4.79
N PHE A 117 15.97 11.86 5.45
CA PHE A 117 15.51 10.65 6.12
C PHE A 117 14.05 10.34 5.77
N PHE A 118 13.48 9.33 6.39
CA PHE A 118 12.05 9.00 6.25
C PHE A 118 11.15 10.21 6.59
N GLY A 119 10.17 10.47 5.74
CA GLY A 119 9.25 11.59 5.84
C GLY A 119 9.76 12.87 5.16
N ALA A 120 11.00 12.90 4.63
CA ALA A 120 11.52 14.05 3.92
C ALA A 120 10.84 14.22 2.55
N THR A 121 10.50 15.45 2.21
CA THR A 121 10.25 15.89 0.84
C THR A 121 11.55 16.47 0.29
N VAL A 122 12.04 15.88 -0.80
CA VAL A 122 13.33 16.24 -1.44
C VAL A 122 13.07 16.80 -2.82
N ARG A 123 13.52 18.03 -3.08
CA ARG A 123 13.57 18.60 -4.42
C ARG A 123 14.96 18.38 -4.98
N TYR A 124 15.04 17.86 -6.20
CA TYR A 124 16.30 17.54 -6.86
C TYR A 124 16.20 17.81 -8.37
N ARG A 125 17.36 17.88 -9.03
CA ARG A 125 17.45 17.93 -10.50
C ARG A 125 18.47 16.92 -11.01
N GLU A 126 18.26 16.42 -12.22
CA GLU A 126 19.27 15.62 -12.92
C GLU A 126 20.33 16.57 -13.49
N LEU A 127 21.61 16.25 -13.30
CA LEU A 127 22.71 17.12 -13.83
C LEU A 127 22.86 16.95 -15.34
N VAL A 128 22.59 15.78 -15.88
CA VAL A 128 22.58 15.49 -17.31
C VAL A 128 21.16 15.42 -17.81
N PRO A 129 20.72 16.36 -18.66
CA PRO A 129 19.37 16.30 -19.21
C PRO A 129 19.12 15.01 -20.01
N ALA A 130 17.90 14.50 -19.98
CA ALA A 130 17.52 13.41 -20.86
C ALA A 130 17.65 13.81 -22.35
N PRO A 131 17.93 12.85 -23.27
CA PRO A 131 18.03 13.14 -24.69
C PRO A 131 16.79 13.91 -25.19
N GLY A 132 17.02 15.04 -25.85
CA GLY A 132 15.94 15.92 -26.37
C GLY A 132 15.36 16.93 -25.38
N VAL A 133 15.85 16.98 -24.14
CA VAL A 133 15.46 17.97 -23.13
C VAL A 133 16.51 19.06 -23.03
N ALA A 134 16.11 20.31 -23.25
CA ALA A 134 17.04 21.45 -23.32
C ALA A 134 17.61 21.84 -21.95
N GLN A 135 16.95 21.57 -20.85
CA GLN A 135 17.37 21.88 -19.49
C GLN A 135 17.03 20.75 -18.52
N PRO A 136 17.83 20.57 -17.45
CA PRO A 136 17.53 19.61 -16.40
C PRO A 136 16.16 19.90 -15.78
N LEU A 137 15.32 18.86 -15.67
CA LEU A 137 14.01 18.97 -15.00
C LEU A 137 14.20 18.90 -13.48
N GLU A 138 13.59 19.84 -12.79
CA GLU A 138 13.45 19.75 -11.34
C GLU A 138 12.29 18.82 -10.99
N ASN A 139 12.52 17.95 -10.03
CA ASN A 139 11.55 17.00 -9.52
C ASN A 139 11.49 17.11 -8.00
N ALA A 140 10.37 16.68 -7.44
CA ALA A 140 10.22 16.55 -6.00
C ALA A 140 9.65 15.16 -5.67
N VAL A 141 10.10 14.56 -4.56
CA VAL A 141 9.55 13.31 -4.06
C VAL A 141 9.45 13.37 -2.54
N THR A 142 8.42 12.73 -1.99
CA THR A 142 8.27 12.53 -0.55
C THR A 142 8.55 11.08 -0.20
N ILE A 143 9.45 10.84 0.75
CA ILE A 143 9.88 9.50 1.17
C ILE A 143 8.93 8.98 2.25
N VAL A 144 8.16 7.95 1.92
CA VAL A 144 7.10 7.40 2.77
C VAL A 144 7.27 5.89 3.00
N GLY A 145 6.34 5.29 3.73
CA GLY A 145 6.28 3.84 3.95
C GLY A 145 5.95 3.06 2.68
N VAL A 146 6.20 1.75 2.72
CA VAL A 146 5.90 0.86 1.58
C VAL A 146 4.41 0.77 1.28
N ASP A 147 3.57 0.98 2.29
CA ASP A 147 2.11 0.95 2.16
C ASP A 147 1.51 2.32 1.80
N GLU A 148 2.35 3.36 1.59
CA GLU A 148 1.92 4.75 1.38
C GLU A 148 2.31 5.29 0.01
N ILE A 149 2.75 4.41 -0.90
CA ILE A 149 3.18 4.81 -2.24
C ILE A 149 2.00 5.42 -3.01
N ASP A 150 2.22 6.62 -3.54
CA ASP A 150 1.29 7.33 -4.41
C ASP A 150 2.08 8.14 -5.45
N LEU A 151 2.23 7.60 -6.65
CA LEU A 151 3.02 8.25 -7.70
C LEU A 151 2.37 9.54 -8.20
N GLY A 152 1.05 9.67 -8.12
CA GLY A 152 0.34 10.90 -8.46
C GLY A 152 0.68 12.06 -7.51
N ARG A 153 1.06 11.76 -6.28
CA ARG A 153 1.50 12.69 -5.24
C ARG A 153 3.01 12.72 -5.07
N GLN A 154 3.74 12.01 -5.93
CA GLN A 154 5.20 11.88 -5.84
C GLN A 154 5.67 11.23 -4.52
N HIS A 155 4.83 10.39 -3.91
CA HIS A 155 5.18 9.61 -2.74
C HIS A 155 5.86 8.31 -3.15
N ILE A 156 7.12 8.15 -2.74
CA ILE A 156 7.94 6.97 -3.03
C ILE A 156 8.29 6.22 -1.76
N SER A 157 8.38 4.90 -1.87
CA SER A 157 8.82 4.08 -0.74
C SER A 157 10.26 4.39 -0.33
N TRP A 158 10.53 4.41 0.97
CA TRP A 158 11.90 4.57 1.50
C TRP A 158 12.87 3.48 1.05
N ILE A 159 12.38 2.31 0.58
CA ILE A 159 13.19 1.23 0.00
C ILE A 159 13.41 1.39 -1.51
N ALA A 160 12.74 2.32 -2.16
CA ALA A 160 12.89 2.57 -3.59
C ALA A 160 14.35 3.00 -3.93
N PRO A 161 14.88 2.64 -5.12
CA PRO A 161 16.24 2.99 -5.50
C PRO A 161 16.54 4.50 -5.40
N LEU A 162 15.59 5.34 -5.83
CA LEU A 162 15.73 6.80 -5.73
C LEU A 162 15.79 7.25 -4.27
N ALA A 163 14.87 6.77 -3.40
CA ALA A 163 14.91 7.12 -1.99
C ALA A 163 16.23 6.71 -1.33
N ARG A 164 16.72 5.51 -1.65
CA ARG A 164 18.00 4.98 -1.12
C ARG A 164 19.20 5.81 -1.58
N ALA A 165 19.18 6.32 -2.83
CA ALA A 165 20.24 7.21 -3.34
C ALA A 165 20.23 8.57 -2.61
N LEU A 166 19.04 9.12 -2.30
CA LEU A 166 18.87 10.40 -1.62
C LEU A 166 19.14 10.34 -0.11
N MET A 167 18.91 9.19 0.53
CA MET A 167 19.00 9.04 2.00
C MET A 167 20.36 9.47 2.55
N LYS A 168 20.32 10.18 3.70
CA LYS A 168 21.45 10.73 4.47
C LYS A 168 22.20 11.92 3.82
N SER A 169 21.88 12.28 2.57
CA SER A 169 22.45 13.44 1.90
C SER A 169 21.78 14.75 2.33
N ARG A 170 22.29 15.89 1.92
CA ARG A 170 21.85 17.25 2.24
C ARG A 170 21.60 18.05 0.98
N ALA A 171 20.97 19.22 1.11
CA ALA A 171 20.91 20.20 0.05
C ALA A 171 22.34 20.62 -0.39
N GLY A 172 22.54 20.66 -1.69
CA GLY A 172 23.86 20.92 -2.34
C GLY A 172 24.69 19.66 -2.62
N ASP A 173 24.29 18.49 -2.07
CA ASP A 173 24.99 17.23 -2.38
C ASP A 173 24.59 16.73 -3.78
N VAL A 174 25.52 16.05 -4.44
CA VAL A 174 25.29 15.29 -5.67
C VAL A 174 25.32 13.80 -5.33
N VAL A 175 24.28 13.07 -5.73
CA VAL A 175 24.15 11.63 -5.50
C VAL A 175 23.97 10.89 -6.82
N VAL A 176 24.34 9.62 -6.85
CA VAL A 176 24.22 8.76 -8.03
C VAL A 176 23.05 7.81 -7.87
N LEU A 177 22.04 7.95 -8.71
CA LEU A 177 20.96 6.99 -8.87
C LEU A 177 21.37 5.92 -9.87
N ARG A 178 21.54 4.69 -9.40
CA ARG A 178 21.79 3.53 -10.26
C ARG A 178 20.48 3.03 -10.84
N ALA A 179 20.31 3.12 -12.15
CA ALA A 179 19.12 2.67 -12.88
C ALA A 179 19.48 1.72 -14.02
N PRO A 180 18.55 0.85 -14.47
CA PRO A 180 18.80 -0.08 -15.58
C PRO A 180 19.20 0.61 -16.89
N GLY A 181 18.80 1.90 -17.07
CA GLY A 181 19.17 2.74 -18.23
C GLY A 181 20.48 3.50 -18.09
N GLY A 182 21.26 3.23 -17.06
CA GLY A 182 22.52 3.93 -16.75
C GLY A 182 22.43 4.74 -15.45
N ASP A 183 23.60 5.10 -14.92
CA ASP A 183 23.70 5.91 -13.73
C ASP A 183 23.29 7.36 -14.02
N ARG A 184 22.56 7.98 -13.10
CA ARG A 184 22.11 9.37 -13.18
C ARG A 184 22.62 10.15 -11.98
N GLU A 185 23.24 11.28 -12.24
CA GLU A 185 23.68 12.21 -11.20
C GLU A 185 22.56 13.19 -10.87
N LEU A 186 22.20 13.23 -9.58
CA LEU A 186 21.13 14.07 -9.05
C LEU A 186 21.70 15.06 -8.06
N GLU A 187 21.47 16.35 -8.27
CA GLU A 187 21.77 17.39 -7.29
C GLU A 187 20.55 17.63 -6.40
N ILE A 188 20.75 17.58 -5.09
CA ILE A 188 19.71 17.86 -4.10
C ILE A 188 19.59 19.37 -3.92
N LEU A 189 18.43 19.93 -4.24
CA LEU A 189 18.19 21.37 -4.16
C LEU A 189 17.64 21.79 -2.80
N GLU A 190 16.74 20.97 -2.23
CA GLU A 190 16.07 21.28 -0.97
C GLU A 190 15.65 20.00 -0.26
N VAL A 191 15.73 20.03 1.08
CA VAL A 191 15.20 18.99 1.97
C VAL A 191 14.26 19.65 2.96
N ARG A 192 12.99 19.20 2.95
CA ARG A 192 11.96 19.75 3.83
C ARG A 192 11.21 18.62 4.52
N TYR A 193 10.73 18.89 5.73
CA TYR A 193 9.85 18.04 6.50
C TYR A 193 8.54 18.77 6.76
N ALA A 194 7.44 18.13 6.43
CA ALA A 194 6.09 18.60 6.65
C ALA A 194 5.13 17.41 6.77
N ALA A 195 3.93 17.66 7.24
CA ALA A 195 2.88 16.64 7.22
C ALA A 195 2.74 16.05 5.82
N VAL A 196 2.73 14.71 5.75
CA VAL A 196 2.51 14.01 4.47
C VAL A 196 1.01 13.98 4.17
N ASP A 197 0.64 14.51 3.00
CA ASP A 197 -0.75 14.48 2.53
C ASP A 197 -1.14 13.04 2.11
N THR A 198 -1.64 12.29 3.08
CA THR A 198 -2.09 10.91 2.87
C THR A 198 -3.58 10.88 2.56
N VAL A 199 -3.95 10.27 1.43
CA VAL A 199 -5.38 10.02 1.11
C VAL A 199 -5.96 9.06 2.14
N GLY A 200 -7.04 9.50 2.81
CA GLY A 200 -7.79 8.64 3.74
C GLY A 200 -8.40 7.43 3.01
N PHE A 201 -8.69 6.38 3.76
CA PHE A 201 -9.41 5.24 3.23
C PHE A 201 -10.82 5.66 2.75
N LYS A 202 -11.18 5.25 1.55
CA LYS A 202 -12.53 5.38 1.00
C LYS A 202 -13.02 3.99 0.60
N PRO A 203 -14.15 3.51 1.12
CA PRO A 203 -14.74 2.25 0.67
C PRO A 203 -15.03 2.33 -0.84
N VAL A 204 -14.76 1.27 -1.55
CA VAL A 204 -15.28 1.11 -2.91
C VAL A 204 -16.77 0.79 -2.76
N THR A 205 -17.62 1.80 -2.84
CA THR A 205 -19.05 1.57 -3.00
C THR A 205 -19.25 1.07 -4.43
N ALA A 206 -19.76 -0.15 -4.59
CA ALA A 206 -20.33 -0.54 -5.87
C ALA A 206 -21.42 0.51 -6.19
N GLU A 207 -21.25 1.27 -7.26
CA GLU A 207 -22.35 2.10 -7.75
C GLU A 207 -23.51 1.16 -8.04
N PRO A 208 -24.73 1.45 -7.53
CA PRO A 208 -25.90 0.71 -7.95
C PRO A 208 -25.97 0.84 -9.48
N GLY A 209 -25.93 -0.30 -10.18
CA GLY A 209 -26.02 -0.34 -11.62
C GLY A 209 -27.15 0.58 -12.06
N ASP A 210 -26.86 1.46 -13.00
CA ASP A 210 -27.86 2.24 -13.72
C ASP A 210 -28.81 1.24 -14.41
N ASP A 211 -29.91 0.93 -13.72
CA ASP A 211 -31.01 0.18 -14.31
C ASP A 211 -31.59 1.04 -15.42
N GLY A 212 -31.00 0.89 -16.61
CA GLY A 212 -31.49 1.50 -17.85
C GLY A 212 -32.97 1.24 -18.04
N LYS A 213 -33.78 2.19 -17.60
CA LYS A 213 -35.16 2.33 -18.06
C LYS A 213 -35.13 2.96 -19.44
N THR A 214 -35.41 2.15 -20.43
CA THR A 214 -36.09 2.52 -21.67
C THR A 214 -37.20 1.56 -21.94
#